data_a80d64179233101485e6b8b8a7023d29
#
_entry.id   a80d64179233101485e6b8b8a7023d29
#
_cell.length_a   1.000
_cell.length_b   1.000
_cell.length_c   1.000
_cell.angle_alpha   90.00
_cell.angle_beta   90.00
_cell.angle_gamma   90.00
#
_symmetry.space_group_name_H-M   'P 1'
#
loop_
_entity.id
_entity.type
_entity.pdbx_description
1 polymer ?
#
loop_
_entity_poly.entity_id
_entity_poly.type
_entity_poly.pdbx_seq_one_letter_code
_entity_poly.pdbx_strand_id
1 'polypeptide(L)'
;MRLAPRLLSIALLAMVAGSLSAPLRAQKTVSRSVFIEAAGPDDQLLTDLTRSDVSVTENGEPRPVLRVTPGRTPMRVVVLVDSSTPVLPLMASFRKALSAFVDALPPLHEVTFISSGGQIRVRTPPTIDHDQLQADIAMFAPQGGANAFLDTLIEADQRFLKTAPEYWPVLVILTTDNGENYREPDVATYNAFMTDLRARSGTVHAVIMQGKKTGPVSVFVTNLSENIAGSLTVMNTDNSLPAKMRDIAVRLADDHDRMRGRYEVAFEGDPKIVQPVVAVSVNRDGAKVLMSVRRPF
;
A
#
# COMPACT_ATOMS: atom_id res chain seq x y z
N MET A 1 75.69 -64.21 19.39
CA MET A 1 74.48 -64.81 18.80
C MET A 1 73.27 -64.26 19.37
N ARG A 2 72.46 -63.58 18.63
CA ARG A 2 71.11 -63.08 18.73
C ARG A 2 70.99 -61.64 18.24
N LEU A 3 70.41 -61.52 17.09
CA LEU A 3 70.02 -60.32 16.38
C LEU A 3 68.76 -59.71 17.09
N ALA A 4 68.75 -58.39 17.24
CA ALA A 4 67.54 -57.63 17.58
C ALA A 4 67.13 -56.78 16.37
N PRO A 5 65.85 -56.77 15.97
CA PRO A 5 65.38 -55.97 14.83
C PRO A 5 65.11 -54.53 15.23
N ARG A 6 65.50 -53.64 14.37
CA ARG A 6 65.18 -52.19 14.39
C ARG A 6 63.72 -51.97 14.03
N LEU A 7 62.96 -51.40 14.93
CA LEU A 7 61.63 -50.90 14.63
C LEU A 7 61.74 -49.50 14.04
N LEU A 8 61.21 -49.36 12.82
CA LEU A 8 61.09 -48.11 12.08
C LEU A 8 59.77 -47.46 12.44
N SER A 9 59.78 -46.36 13.20
CA SER A 9 58.60 -45.60 13.52
C SER A 9 58.29 -44.62 12.41
N ILE A 10 57.24 -44.90 11.64
CA ILE A 10 56.67 -43.98 10.65
C ILE A 10 55.70 -43.04 11.38
N ALA A 11 56.09 -41.78 11.55
CA ALA A 11 55.19 -40.72 12.05
C ALA A 11 54.27 -40.25 10.93
N LEU A 12 52.99 -40.61 11.00
CA LEU A 12 51.94 -40.14 10.09
C LEU A 12 51.52 -38.77 10.50
N LEU A 13 51.93 -37.72 9.80
CA LEU A 13 51.53 -36.33 10.01
C LEU A 13 50.13 -36.11 9.42
N ALA A 14 49.09 -36.23 10.22
CA ALA A 14 47.72 -35.90 9.81
C ALA A 14 47.56 -34.38 9.72
N MET A 15 47.57 -33.79 8.53
CA MET A 15 47.16 -32.42 8.27
C MET A 15 45.63 -32.31 8.40
N VAL A 16 45.14 -31.82 9.52
CA VAL A 16 43.76 -31.41 9.67
C VAL A 16 43.60 -30.09 8.94
N ALA A 17 43.11 -30.14 7.70
CA ALA A 17 42.61 -28.97 7.00
C ALA A 17 41.28 -28.51 7.67
N GLY A 18 41.39 -27.66 8.67
CA GLY A 18 40.27 -26.99 9.26
C GLY A 18 39.63 -26.02 8.24
N SER A 19 38.58 -26.48 7.59
CA SER A 19 37.73 -25.60 6.79
C SER A 19 37.12 -24.55 7.74
N LEU A 20 37.70 -23.37 7.77
CA LEU A 20 37.08 -22.18 8.38
C LEU A 20 35.85 -21.82 7.55
N SER A 21 34.73 -22.47 7.82
CA SER A 21 33.43 -22.01 7.39
C SER A 21 33.14 -20.70 8.15
N ALA A 22 33.56 -19.58 7.58
CA ALA A 22 33.12 -18.28 8.09
C ALA A 22 31.59 -18.30 8.04
N PRO A 23 30.88 -17.97 9.15
CA PRO A 23 29.45 -17.87 9.10
C PRO A 23 29.11 -16.78 8.06
N LEU A 24 28.41 -17.17 7.00
CA LEU A 24 27.76 -16.19 6.12
C LEU A 24 26.86 -15.35 7.02
N ARG A 25 27.34 -14.18 7.43
CA ARG A 25 26.50 -13.18 8.04
C ARG A 25 25.37 -12.89 7.04
N ALA A 26 24.16 -13.34 7.35
CA ALA A 26 22.99 -12.96 6.61
C ALA A 26 23.00 -11.42 6.52
N GLN A 27 23.32 -10.89 5.37
CA GLN A 27 23.33 -9.47 5.14
C GLN A 27 21.88 -9.03 5.31
N LYS A 28 21.62 -8.12 6.26
CA LYS A 28 20.27 -7.60 6.50
C LYS A 28 19.85 -6.91 5.19
N THR A 29 18.93 -7.50 4.45
CA THR A 29 18.41 -6.96 3.21
C THR A 29 17.11 -6.21 3.50
N VAL A 30 16.77 -5.26 2.64
CA VAL A 30 15.49 -4.54 2.65
C VAL A 30 14.75 -4.88 1.36
N SER A 31 13.46 -5.18 1.47
CA SER A 31 12.64 -5.33 0.27
C SER A 31 12.32 -3.94 -0.29
N ARG A 32 12.59 -3.76 -1.58
CA ARG A 32 12.24 -2.57 -2.35
C ARG A 32 11.39 -2.98 -3.54
N SER A 33 10.57 -2.07 -4.05
CA SER A 33 9.83 -2.29 -5.27
C SER A 33 9.91 -1.11 -6.24
N VAL A 34 9.80 -1.42 -7.52
CA VAL A 34 9.64 -0.45 -8.60
C VAL A 34 8.54 -0.94 -9.53
N PHE A 35 7.93 -0.01 -10.26
CA PHE A 35 6.95 -0.33 -11.28
C PHE A 35 7.61 -0.23 -12.65
N ILE A 36 7.35 -1.21 -13.50
CA ILE A 36 7.81 -1.23 -14.89
C ILE A 36 6.62 -1.40 -15.83
N GLU A 37 6.75 -0.83 -17.00
CA GLU A 37 6.00 -1.14 -18.20
C GLU A 37 6.97 -1.67 -19.22
N ALA A 38 6.70 -2.84 -19.80
CA ALA A 38 7.58 -3.46 -20.78
C ALA A 38 6.84 -3.69 -22.09
N ALA A 39 7.49 -3.36 -23.17
CA ALA A 39 7.00 -3.61 -24.53
C ALA A 39 8.03 -4.40 -25.35
N GLY A 40 7.56 -5.21 -26.26
CA GLY A 40 8.37 -5.87 -27.27
C GLY A 40 8.91 -4.92 -28.35
N PRO A 41 9.67 -5.43 -29.35
CA PRO A 41 10.24 -4.61 -30.42
C PRO A 41 9.18 -3.95 -31.31
N ASP A 42 7.98 -4.49 -31.35
CA ASP A 42 6.79 -4.00 -32.07
C ASP A 42 5.90 -3.04 -31.23
N ASP A 43 6.41 -2.58 -30.07
CA ASP A 43 5.71 -1.74 -29.10
C ASP A 43 4.43 -2.39 -28.47
N GLN A 44 4.26 -3.72 -28.64
CA GLN A 44 3.20 -4.45 -27.95
C GLN A 44 3.59 -4.68 -26.48
N LEU A 45 2.64 -4.39 -25.58
CA LEU A 45 2.85 -4.60 -24.14
C LEU A 45 3.10 -6.08 -23.82
N LEU A 46 4.15 -6.34 -23.07
CA LEU A 46 4.43 -7.66 -22.54
C LEU A 46 3.56 -7.88 -21.30
N THR A 47 2.61 -8.82 -21.38
CA THR A 47 1.61 -9.05 -20.31
C THR A 47 1.83 -10.36 -19.56
N ASP A 48 2.93 -11.05 -19.83
CA ASP A 48 3.25 -12.40 -19.34
C ASP A 48 4.64 -12.49 -18.67
N LEU A 49 5.15 -11.36 -18.15
CA LEU A 49 6.45 -11.34 -17.48
C LEU A 49 6.44 -12.16 -16.21
N THR A 50 7.50 -12.94 -16.05
CA THR A 50 7.80 -13.73 -14.85
C THR A 50 9.06 -13.23 -14.17
N ARG A 51 9.37 -13.76 -12.99
CA ARG A 51 10.58 -13.43 -12.25
C ARG A 51 11.88 -13.69 -13.06
N SER A 52 11.90 -14.73 -13.87
CA SER A 52 13.06 -15.09 -14.71
C SER A 52 13.28 -14.13 -15.88
N ASP A 53 12.25 -13.39 -16.27
CA ASP A 53 12.36 -12.42 -17.37
C ASP A 53 12.96 -11.08 -16.94
N VAL A 54 13.12 -10.84 -15.63
CA VAL A 54 13.48 -9.51 -15.11
C VAL A 54 14.81 -9.55 -14.37
N SER A 55 15.67 -8.59 -14.67
CA SER A 55 16.93 -8.33 -13.95
C SER A 55 16.89 -6.92 -13.34
N VAL A 56 17.40 -6.80 -12.10
CA VAL A 56 17.47 -5.54 -11.37
C VAL A 56 18.90 -5.26 -10.95
N THR A 57 19.33 -4.01 -11.10
CA THR A 57 20.56 -3.50 -10.50
C THR A 57 20.27 -2.32 -9.60
N GLU A 58 21.04 -2.21 -8.52
CA GLU A 58 21.01 -1.08 -7.58
C GLU A 58 22.41 -0.48 -7.50
N ASN A 59 22.59 0.76 -7.93
CA ASN A 59 23.89 1.42 -8.11
C ASN A 59 24.87 0.61 -9.00
N GLY A 60 24.34 -0.07 -10.02
CA GLY A 60 25.11 -0.93 -10.92
C GLY A 60 25.34 -2.35 -10.44
N GLU A 61 25.05 -2.67 -9.17
CA GLU A 61 25.23 -4.02 -8.62
C GLU A 61 23.95 -4.86 -8.82
N PRO A 62 24.06 -6.11 -9.31
CA PRO A 62 22.92 -7.00 -9.47
C PRO A 62 22.22 -7.27 -8.14
N ARG A 63 20.87 -7.27 -8.15
CA ARG A 63 20.05 -7.56 -6.98
C ARG A 63 19.09 -8.71 -7.27
N PRO A 64 18.91 -9.64 -6.31
CA PRO A 64 17.94 -10.70 -6.46
C PRO A 64 16.52 -10.14 -6.62
N VAL A 65 15.84 -10.51 -7.68
CA VAL A 65 14.40 -10.24 -7.86
C VAL A 65 13.64 -11.21 -6.97
N LEU A 66 12.80 -10.68 -6.09
CA LEU A 66 11.99 -11.48 -5.17
C LEU A 66 10.67 -11.89 -5.83
N ARG A 67 10.02 -10.94 -6.49
CA ARG A 67 8.69 -11.12 -7.08
C ARG A 67 8.48 -10.18 -8.26
N VAL A 68 7.79 -10.67 -9.27
CA VAL A 68 7.21 -9.87 -10.36
C VAL A 68 5.71 -10.13 -10.33
N THR A 69 4.93 -9.07 -10.09
CA THR A 69 3.48 -9.16 -9.93
C THR A 69 2.84 -8.23 -10.95
N PRO A 70 1.79 -8.66 -11.67
CA PRO A 70 1.02 -7.75 -12.49
C PRO A 70 0.58 -6.53 -11.69
N GLY A 71 0.80 -5.32 -12.21
CA GLY A 71 0.44 -4.07 -11.54
C GLY A 71 -1.07 -3.89 -11.40
N ARG A 72 -1.84 -4.50 -12.30
CA ARG A 72 -3.31 -4.52 -12.30
C ARG A 72 -3.85 -5.57 -11.32
N THR A 73 -3.56 -5.41 -10.04
CA THR A 73 -4.16 -6.20 -8.98
C THR A 73 -5.48 -5.57 -8.51
N PRO A 74 -6.50 -6.35 -8.11
CA PRO A 74 -7.69 -5.78 -7.49
C PRO A 74 -7.33 -4.87 -6.32
N MET A 75 -8.13 -3.83 -6.10
CA MET A 75 -7.97 -2.96 -4.95
C MET A 75 -8.69 -3.54 -3.73
N ARG A 76 -8.11 -3.35 -2.55
CA ARG A 76 -8.82 -3.39 -1.28
C ARG A 76 -9.04 -1.96 -0.82
N VAL A 77 -10.27 -1.50 -0.94
CA VAL A 77 -10.68 -0.13 -0.65
C VAL A 77 -11.27 -0.09 0.75
N VAL A 78 -10.62 0.62 1.66
CA VAL A 78 -11.20 0.94 2.96
C VAL A 78 -11.82 2.33 2.89
N VAL A 79 -13.14 2.39 2.98
CA VAL A 79 -13.90 3.64 3.05
C VAL A 79 -14.10 3.99 4.52
N LEU A 80 -13.37 5.00 4.98
CA LEU A 80 -13.40 5.51 6.34
C LEU A 80 -14.31 6.74 6.38
N VAL A 81 -15.38 6.66 7.18
CA VAL A 81 -16.42 7.71 7.24
C VAL A 81 -16.60 8.22 8.65
N ASP A 82 -16.55 9.53 8.79
CA ASP A 82 -16.93 10.18 10.04
C ASP A 82 -18.40 9.93 10.38
N SER A 83 -18.66 9.46 11.59
CA SER A 83 -20.00 9.26 12.13
C SER A 83 -20.20 9.98 13.47
N SER A 84 -19.34 10.95 13.77
CA SER A 84 -19.41 11.78 14.96
C SER A 84 -20.61 12.73 14.95
N THR A 85 -20.87 13.37 16.08
CA THR A 85 -22.01 14.29 16.23
C THR A 85 -22.09 15.38 15.16
N PRO A 86 -20.99 16.03 14.72
CA PRO A 86 -21.02 17.05 13.68
C PRO A 86 -21.55 16.59 12.31
N VAL A 87 -21.56 15.29 12.04
CA VAL A 87 -22.06 14.72 10.76
C VAL A 87 -23.59 14.70 10.71
N LEU A 88 -24.28 14.85 11.83
CA LEU A 88 -25.73 14.72 11.89
C LEU A 88 -26.49 15.53 10.80
N PRO A 89 -26.21 16.84 10.59
CA PRO A 89 -26.85 17.62 9.53
C PRO A 89 -26.45 17.21 8.11
N LEU A 90 -25.32 16.50 7.93
CA LEU A 90 -24.75 16.09 6.63
C LEU A 90 -25.10 14.63 6.27
N MET A 91 -25.79 13.92 7.16
CA MET A 91 -25.99 12.47 7.04
C MET A 91 -26.65 12.05 5.71
N ALA A 92 -27.65 12.78 5.27
CA ALA A 92 -28.33 12.48 4.00
C ALA A 92 -27.38 12.64 2.81
N SER A 93 -26.52 13.66 2.83
CA SER A 93 -25.52 13.91 1.78
C SER A 93 -24.40 12.88 1.84
N PHE A 94 -23.96 12.46 3.03
CA PHE A 94 -22.97 11.39 3.19
C PHE A 94 -23.47 10.06 2.62
N ARG A 95 -24.73 9.66 2.93
CA ARG A 95 -25.31 8.44 2.34
C ARG A 95 -25.36 8.51 0.82
N LYS A 96 -25.83 9.62 0.25
CA LYS A 96 -25.86 9.82 -1.21
C LYS A 96 -24.46 9.78 -1.83
N ALA A 97 -23.47 10.35 -1.15
CA ALA A 97 -22.11 10.38 -1.61
C ALA A 97 -21.45 8.99 -1.60
N LEU A 98 -21.67 8.22 -0.52
CA LEU A 98 -21.19 6.84 -0.42
C LEU A 98 -21.87 5.93 -1.44
N SER A 99 -23.19 6.08 -1.63
CA SER A 99 -23.92 5.36 -2.67
C SER A 99 -23.37 5.66 -4.07
N ALA A 100 -23.15 6.93 -4.40
CA ALA A 100 -22.59 7.34 -5.68
C ALA A 100 -21.14 6.81 -5.91
N PHE A 101 -20.36 6.66 -4.83
CA PHE A 101 -19.04 6.03 -4.89
C PHE A 101 -19.14 4.55 -5.24
N VAL A 102 -19.99 3.80 -4.53
CA VAL A 102 -20.19 2.35 -4.75
C VAL A 102 -20.74 2.09 -6.16
N ASP A 103 -21.72 2.88 -6.61
CA ASP A 103 -22.31 2.74 -7.95
C ASP A 103 -21.28 2.93 -9.10
N ALA A 104 -20.27 3.76 -8.87
CA ALA A 104 -19.27 4.08 -9.87
C ALA A 104 -18.01 3.20 -9.81
N LEU A 105 -17.79 2.48 -8.71
CA LEU A 105 -16.62 1.60 -8.57
C LEU A 105 -16.92 0.24 -9.21
N PRO A 106 -16.02 -0.33 -10.04
CA PRO A 106 -16.21 -1.67 -10.58
C PRO A 106 -16.28 -2.76 -9.49
N PRO A 107 -17.20 -3.75 -9.60
CA PRO A 107 -17.43 -4.76 -8.56
C PRO A 107 -16.38 -5.88 -8.53
N LEU A 108 -15.17 -5.60 -8.98
CA LEU A 108 -14.00 -6.48 -8.87
C LEU A 108 -13.11 -6.11 -7.69
N HIS A 109 -13.37 -4.98 -7.05
CA HIS A 109 -12.60 -4.43 -5.95
C HIS A 109 -13.29 -4.72 -4.62
N GLU A 110 -12.54 -5.20 -3.63
CA GLU A 110 -13.10 -5.38 -2.30
C GLU A 110 -13.25 -4.04 -1.58
N VAL A 111 -14.42 -3.77 -1.05
CA VAL A 111 -14.73 -2.56 -0.29
C VAL A 111 -15.06 -2.95 1.15
N THR A 112 -14.42 -2.24 2.08
CA THR A 112 -14.72 -2.28 3.52
C THR A 112 -15.27 -0.93 3.92
N PHE A 113 -16.42 -0.88 4.60
CA PHE A 113 -17.00 0.35 5.10
C PHE A 113 -16.82 0.45 6.62
N ILE A 114 -16.15 1.52 7.06
CA ILE A 114 -15.78 1.75 8.47
C ILE A 114 -16.21 3.13 8.90
N SER A 115 -16.68 3.27 10.14
CA SER A 115 -17.03 4.56 10.72
C SER A 115 -16.23 4.88 11.98
N SER A 116 -15.93 6.18 12.20
CA SER A 116 -15.00 6.69 13.21
C SER A 116 -15.64 7.50 14.35
N GLY A 117 -16.97 7.53 14.47
CA GLY A 117 -17.66 8.27 15.55
C GLY A 117 -17.51 7.58 16.91
N GLY A 118 -16.83 8.23 17.85
CA GLY A 118 -16.59 7.75 19.21
C GLY A 118 -15.63 6.58 19.31
N GLN A 119 -15.76 5.60 18.44
CA GLN A 119 -14.89 4.42 18.29
C GLN A 119 -15.03 3.86 16.89
N ILE A 120 -14.04 3.07 16.47
CA ILE A 120 -14.09 2.37 15.19
C ILE A 120 -15.25 1.36 15.15
N ARG A 121 -16.00 1.37 14.07
CA ARG A 121 -16.97 0.31 13.75
C ARG A 121 -16.88 -0.12 12.32
N VAL A 122 -16.68 -1.42 12.12
CA VAL A 122 -16.82 -2.05 10.82
C VAL A 122 -18.32 -2.14 10.53
N ARG A 123 -18.77 -1.45 9.49
CA ARG A 123 -20.16 -1.44 9.01
C ARG A 123 -20.39 -2.55 8.02
N THR A 124 -19.45 -2.66 7.06
CA THR A 124 -19.41 -3.74 6.09
C THR A 124 -18.01 -4.31 6.09
N PRO A 125 -17.81 -5.62 6.34
CA PRO A 125 -16.52 -6.27 6.17
C PRO A 125 -16.10 -6.28 4.69
N PRO A 126 -14.85 -6.63 4.34
CA PRO A 126 -14.39 -6.67 2.95
C PRO A 126 -15.31 -7.51 2.07
N THR A 127 -15.87 -6.91 1.03
CA THR A 127 -16.82 -7.54 0.10
C THR A 127 -16.75 -6.91 -1.28
N ILE A 128 -17.11 -7.69 -2.30
CA ILE A 128 -17.37 -7.22 -3.68
C ILE A 128 -18.88 -7.06 -3.96
N ASP A 129 -19.72 -7.36 -2.97
CA ASP A 129 -21.17 -7.29 -3.06
C ASP A 129 -21.64 -5.85 -2.88
N HIS A 130 -21.95 -5.19 -4.00
CA HIS A 130 -22.42 -3.81 -4.00
C HIS A 130 -23.82 -3.66 -3.44
N ASP A 131 -24.69 -4.68 -3.54
CA ASP A 131 -26.03 -4.63 -2.97
C ASP A 131 -25.95 -4.61 -1.44
N GLN A 132 -25.07 -5.44 -0.85
CA GLN A 132 -24.79 -5.38 0.59
C GLN A 132 -24.25 -4.01 1.01
N LEU A 133 -23.27 -3.46 0.28
CA LEU A 133 -22.71 -2.13 0.55
C LEU A 133 -23.79 -1.05 0.53
N GLN A 134 -24.68 -1.06 -0.48
CA GLN A 134 -25.78 -0.10 -0.59
C GLN A 134 -26.78 -0.23 0.56
N ALA A 135 -27.09 -1.45 0.97
CA ALA A 135 -28.00 -1.69 2.12
C ALA A 135 -27.38 -1.14 3.43
N ASP A 136 -26.10 -1.40 3.67
CA ASP A 136 -25.40 -0.91 4.87
C ASP A 136 -25.25 0.63 4.87
N ILE A 137 -25.01 1.23 3.69
CA ILE A 137 -24.99 2.70 3.51
C ILE A 137 -26.36 3.31 3.80
N ALA A 138 -27.44 2.71 3.34
CA ALA A 138 -28.79 3.17 3.62
C ALA A 138 -29.10 3.19 5.14
N MET A 139 -28.56 2.22 5.88
CA MET A 139 -28.71 2.10 7.34
C MET A 139 -27.66 2.90 8.12
N PHE A 140 -26.68 3.51 7.45
CA PHE A 140 -25.65 4.28 8.11
C PHE A 140 -26.23 5.46 8.90
N ALA A 141 -25.90 5.53 10.17
CA ALA A 141 -26.36 6.57 11.08
C ALA A 141 -25.20 7.09 11.94
N PRO A 142 -25.26 8.36 12.39
CA PRO A 142 -24.28 8.88 13.33
C PRO A 142 -24.25 8.06 14.60
N GLN A 143 -23.07 7.93 15.18
CA GLN A 143 -22.88 7.21 16.45
C GLN A 143 -22.78 8.16 17.63
N GLY A 144 -22.60 9.45 17.33
CA GLY A 144 -22.31 10.46 18.33
C GLY A 144 -20.86 10.42 18.81
N GLY A 145 -20.56 11.23 19.81
CA GLY A 145 -19.19 11.39 20.30
C GLY A 145 -18.32 12.22 19.36
N ALA A 146 -17.03 12.22 19.64
CA ALA A 146 -16.00 12.85 18.82
C ALA A 146 -15.56 11.91 17.68
N ASN A 147 -14.93 12.48 16.66
CA ASN A 147 -14.34 11.72 15.59
C ASN A 147 -13.03 11.06 16.07
N ALA A 148 -12.96 9.76 16.16
CA ALA A 148 -11.75 9.00 16.48
C ALA A 148 -10.94 8.70 15.19
N PHE A 149 -10.65 9.75 14.42
CA PHE A 149 -10.14 9.65 13.06
C PHE A 149 -8.79 8.91 13.00
N LEU A 150 -7.80 9.35 13.75
CA LEU A 150 -6.44 8.85 13.67
C LEU A 150 -6.33 7.39 14.11
N ASP A 151 -6.97 7.05 15.24
CA ASP A 151 -7.00 5.67 15.73
C ASP A 151 -7.70 4.76 14.73
N THR A 152 -8.81 5.22 14.15
CA THR A 152 -9.56 4.48 13.13
C THR A 152 -8.74 4.27 11.86
N LEU A 153 -8.00 5.27 11.43
CA LEU A 153 -7.14 5.20 10.25
C LEU A 153 -6.05 4.12 10.41
N ILE A 154 -5.34 4.15 11.54
CA ILE A 154 -4.25 3.21 11.83
C ILE A 154 -4.80 1.79 12.01
N GLU A 155 -5.90 1.64 12.76
CA GLU A 155 -6.52 0.33 12.98
C GLU A 155 -7.08 -0.25 11.68
N ALA A 156 -7.66 0.57 10.81
CA ALA A 156 -8.16 0.16 9.51
C ALA A 156 -7.04 -0.39 8.61
N ASP A 157 -5.89 0.27 8.59
CA ASP A 157 -4.72 -0.24 7.88
C ASP A 157 -4.24 -1.59 8.43
N GLN A 158 -4.10 -1.69 9.73
CA GLN A 158 -3.63 -2.92 10.39
C GLN A 158 -4.56 -4.11 10.17
N ARG A 159 -5.88 -3.89 10.23
CA ARG A 159 -6.87 -4.96 10.15
C ARG A 159 -7.20 -5.38 8.73
N PHE A 160 -7.17 -4.46 7.78
CA PHE A 160 -7.69 -4.70 6.44
C PHE A 160 -6.65 -4.57 5.33
N LEU A 161 -5.80 -3.55 5.34
CA LEU A 161 -4.87 -3.34 4.23
C LEU A 161 -3.59 -4.17 4.38
N LYS A 162 -3.04 -4.28 5.59
CA LYS A 162 -1.83 -5.09 5.86
C LYS A 162 -2.07 -6.58 5.75
N THR A 163 -3.29 -7.03 6.01
CA THR A 163 -3.64 -8.45 5.98
C THR A 163 -3.90 -9.01 4.59
N ALA A 164 -3.85 -8.16 3.57
CA ALA A 164 -4.14 -8.52 2.18
C ALA A 164 -3.08 -7.96 1.21
N PRO A 165 -1.84 -8.46 1.29
CA PRO A 165 -0.72 -7.94 0.51
C PRO A 165 -0.85 -8.18 -1.01
N GLU A 166 -1.77 -9.05 -1.45
CA GLU A 166 -2.09 -9.33 -2.84
C GLU A 166 -2.96 -8.27 -3.50
N TYR A 167 -3.57 -7.40 -2.69
CA TYR A 167 -4.40 -6.29 -3.18
C TYR A 167 -3.61 -4.98 -3.21
N TRP A 168 -4.02 -4.07 -4.10
CA TRP A 168 -3.58 -2.69 -4.04
C TRP A 168 -4.31 -1.96 -2.91
N PRO A 169 -3.60 -1.46 -1.87
CA PRO A 169 -4.23 -0.81 -0.72
C PRO A 169 -4.70 0.59 -1.06
N VAL A 170 -5.99 0.85 -0.83
CA VAL A 170 -6.63 2.15 -1.08
C VAL A 170 -7.40 2.60 0.17
N LEU A 171 -7.15 3.84 0.59
CA LEU A 171 -7.95 4.53 1.59
C LEU A 171 -8.81 5.61 0.93
N VAL A 172 -10.12 5.57 1.19
CA VAL A 172 -11.06 6.61 0.82
C VAL A 172 -11.63 7.20 2.10
N ILE A 173 -11.44 8.49 2.30
CA ILE A 173 -11.78 9.19 3.55
C ILE A 173 -12.89 10.20 3.26
N LEU A 174 -14.01 10.09 3.97
CA LEU A 174 -15.06 11.08 4.00
C LEU A 174 -15.24 11.55 5.44
N THR A 175 -14.81 12.75 5.75
CA THR A 175 -14.76 13.23 7.12
C THR A 175 -15.19 14.69 7.26
N THR A 176 -15.56 15.07 8.48
CA THR A 176 -15.63 16.47 8.88
C THR A 176 -14.34 16.87 9.57
N ASP A 177 -14.10 18.17 9.63
CA ASP A 177 -12.94 18.73 10.33
C ASP A 177 -13.24 19.05 11.80
N ASN A 178 -14.35 18.56 12.32
CA ASN A 178 -14.81 18.86 13.66
C ASN A 178 -14.76 17.60 14.54
N GLY A 179 -14.47 17.78 15.83
CA GLY A 179 -14.76 16.81 16.86
C GLY A 179 -13.75 15.68 17.02
N GLU A 180 -12.52 15.85 16.56
CA GLU A 180 -11.46 14.90 16.87
C GLU A 180 -11.34 14.73 18.39
N ASN A 181 -11.45 13.51 18.88
CA ASN A 181 -11.18 13.16 20.26
C ASN A 181 -9.67 12.89 20.41
N TYR A 182 -8.93 13.99 20.46
CA TYR A 182 -7.49 13.97 20.38
C TYR A 182 -6.88 13.61 21.74
N ARG A 183 -6.43 12.41 21.89
CA ARG A 183 -5.23 12.14 22.70
C ARG A 183 -4.03 12.49 21.84
N GLU A 184 -3.01 13.16 22.40
CA GLU A 184 -1.81 13.46 21.62
C GLU A 184 -1.42 12.24 20.77
N PRO A 185 -1.36 12.38 19.42
CA PRO A 185 -1.09 11.23 18.60
C PRO A 185 0.31 10.76 18.93
N ASP A 186 0.48 9.48 19.01
CA ASP A 186 1.80 8.90 18.91
C ASP A 186 2.33 9.19 17.48
N VAL A 187 3.06 10.30 17.37
CA VAL A 187 3.67 10.75 16.11
C VAL A 187 4.53 9.66 15.50
N ALA A 188 5.17 8.83 16.33
CA ALA A 188 5.99 7.72 15.86
C ALA A 188 5.12 6.66 15.18
N THR A 189 3.98 6.29 15.76
CA THR A 189 3.02 5.33 15.18
C THR A 189 2.41 5.87 13.88
N TYR A 190 2.05 7.15 13.83
CA TYR A 190 1.53 7.77 12.60
C TYR A 190 2.58 7.81 11.49
N ASN A 191 3.82 8.18 11.79
CA ASN A 191 4.91 8.19 10.81
C ASN A 191 5.25 6.78 10.30
N ALA A 192 5.21 5.78 11.18
CA ALA A 192 5.40 4.38 10.81
C ALA A 192 4.28 3.90 9.86
N PHE A 193 3.02 4.24 10.16
CA PHE A 193 1.88 3.96 9.28
C PHE A 193 2.07 4.57 7.89
N MET A 194 2.40 5.88 7.80
CA MET A 194 2.61 6.54 6.51
C MET A 194 3.76 5.92 5.71
N THR A 195 4.87 5.64 6.38
CA THR A 195 6.05 5.02 5.76
C THR A 195 5.70 3.66 5.18
N ASP A 196 4.97 2.85 5.93
CA ASP A 196 4.57 1.51 5.54
C ASP A 196 3.51 1.52 4.42
N LEU A 197 2.48 2.37 4.50
CA LEU A 197 1.47 2.51 3.45
C LEU A 197 2.11 2.96 2.13
N ARG A 198 3.06 3.90 2.19
CA ARG A 198 3.84 4.35 1.04
C ARG A 198 4.70 3.23 0.45
N ALA A 199 5.34 2.42 1.30
CA ALA A 199 6.17 1.29 0.85
C ALA A 199 5.35 0.22 0.11
N ARG A 200 4.07 0.06 0.48
CA ARG A 200 3.09 -0.81 -0.19
C ARG A 200 2.42 -0.15 -1.40
N SER A 201 2.88 1.04 -1.82
CA SER A 201 2.28 1.82 -2.93
C SER A 201 0.79 2.10 -2.71
N GLY A 202 0.40 2.32 -1.45
CA GLY A 202 -0.98 2.68 -1.12
C GLY A 202 -1.36 4.05 -1.64
N THR A 203 -2.67 4.25 -1.85
CA THR A 203 -3.24 5.53 -2.27
C THR A 203 -4.28 6.02 -1.28
N VAL A 204 -4.40 7.34 -1.16
CA VAL A 204 -5.35 7.99 -0.24
C VAL A 204 -6.15 9.05 -0.99
N HIS A 205 -7.46 8.89 -0.99
CA HIS A 205 -8.39 9.87 -1.53
C HIS A 205 -9.26 10.41 -0.41
N ALA A 206 -9.23 11.70 -0.17
CA ALA A 206 -9.92 12.31 0.94
C ALA A 206 -10.85 13.45 0.52
N VAL A 207 -12.02 13.47 1.14
CA VAL A 207 -12.96 14.59 1.10
C VAL A 207 -13.21 15.04 2.54
N ILE A 208 -12.91 16.31 2.80
CA ILE A 208 -13.12 16.94 4.10
C ILE A 208 -14.25 17.97 3.98
N MET A 209 -15.29 17.82 4.80
CA MET A 209 -16.28 18.85 5.00
C MET A 209 -15.74 19.82 6.06
N GLN A 210 -15.20 20.94 5.60
CA GLN A 210 -14.54 21.92 6.46
C GLN A 210 -15.56 22.89 7.07
N GLY A 211 -15.43 23.12 8.38
CA GLY A 211 -16.16 24.17 9.07
C GLY A 211 -15.51 25.56 8.88
N LYS A 212 -15.91 26.50 9.73
CA LYS A 212 -15.39 27.89 9.68
C LYS A 212 -13.90 28.01 10.09
N LYS A 213 -13.36 27.02 10.78
CA LYS A 213 -11.96 26.98 11.23
C LYS A 213 -11.37 25.62 10.85
N THR A 214 -10.10 25.63 10.51
CA THR A 214 -9.33 24.39 10.29
C THR A 214 -9.11 23.69 11.62
N GLY A 215 -9.51 22.43 11.69
CA GLY A 215 -9.32 21.57 12.85
C GLY A 215 -8.18 20.59 12.66
N PRO A 216 -7.90 19.75 13.67
CA PRO A 216 -6.77 18.81 13.65
C PRO A 216 -6.91 17.71 12.59
N VAL A 217 -8.13 17.28 12.25
CA VAL A 217 -8.37 16.27 11.21
C VAL A 217 -7.85 16.76 9.86
N SER A 218 -8.13 18.01 9.48
CA SER A 218 -7.60 18.60 8.24
C SER A 218 -6.09 18.59 8.20
N VAL A 219 -5.41 18.83 9.31
CA VAL A 219 -3.93 18.81 9.36
C VAL A 219 -3.40 17.41 9.04
N PHE A 220 -3.97 16.37 9.66
CA PHE A 220 -3.54 14.99 9.40
C PHE A 220 -3.86 14.53 7.98
N VAL A 221 -5.05 14.82 7.48
CA VAL A 221 -5.45 14.42 6.13
C VAL A 221 -4.66 15.16 5.07
N THR A 222 -4.34 16.44 5.28
CA THR A 222 -3.46 17.21 4.39
C THR A 222 -2.06 16.61 4.36
N ASN A 223 -1.46 16.38 5.53
CA ASN A 223 -0.15 15.74 5.62
C ASN A 223 -0.14 14.35 4.96
N LEU A 224 -1.18 13.56 5.16
CA LEU A 224 -1.32 12.24 4.55
C LEU A 224 -1.36 12.35 3.00
N SER A 225 -2.16 13.26 2.46
CA SER A 225 -2.29 13.44 1.00
C SER A 225 -1.07 14.09 0.34
N GLU A 226 -0.26 14.84 1.07
CA GLU A 226 1.02 15.38 0.57
C GLU A 226 2.11 14.29 0.48
N ASN A 227 2.04 13.27 1.32
CA ASN A 227 3.06 12.23 1.43
C ASN A 227 2.70 10.90 0.75
N ILE A 228 1.42 10.66 0.50
CA ILE A 228 0.89 9.45 -0.16
C ILE A 228 0.21 9.87 -1.46
N ALA A 229 0.32 9.03 -2.51
CA ALA A 229 -0.39 9.27 -3.77
C ALA A 229 -1.91 9.29 -3.56
N GLY A 230 -2.61 10.10 -4.37
CA GLY A 230 -4.07 10.20 -4.30
C GLY A 230 -4.60 11.60 -4.52
N SER A 231 -5.65 11.98 -3.77
CA SER A 231 -6.27 13.31 -3.89
C SER A 231 -6.86 13.81 -2.58
N LEU A 232 -6.84 15.12 -2.41
CA LEU A 232 -7.53 15.82 -1.33
C LEU A 232 -8.54 16.81 -1.92
N THR A 233 -9.77 16.78 -1.43
CA THR A 233 -10.81 17.77 -1.70
C THR A 233 -11.31 18.35 -0.39
N VAL A 234 -11.27 19.66 -0.27
CA VAL A 234 -11.84 20.39 0.88
C VAL A 234 -13.12 21.10 0.41
N MET A 235 -14.21 20.89 1.13
CA MET A 235 -15.53 21.40 0.76
C MET A 235 -16.17 22.13 1.93
N ASN A 236 -16.84 23.25 1.66
CA ASN A 236 -17.58 24.03 2.65
C ASN A 236 -19.10 23.80 2.56
N THR A 237 -19.55 23.14 1.48
CA THR A 237 -20.96 22.79 1.24
C THR A 237 -21.04 21.37 0.71
N ASP A 238 -22.16 20.70 0.99
CA ASP A 238 -22.37 19.29 0.63
C ASP A 238 -23.06 19.06 -0.73
N ASN A 239 -23.43 20.12 -1.43
CA ASN A 239 -24.20 20.03 -2.69
C ASN A 239 -23.52 19.17 -3.76
N SER A 240 -22.19 19.25 -3.90
CA SER A 240 -21.43 18.49 -4.89
C SER A 240 -20.74 17.24 -4.30
N LEU A 241 -20.99 16.91 -3.04
CA LEU A 241 -20.34 15.78 -2.37
C LEU A 241 -20.57 14.45 -3.07
N PRO A 242 -21.80 14.10 -3.52
CA PRO A 242 -22.00 12.85 -4.28
C PRO A 242 -21.20 12.81 -5.59
N ALA A 243 -21.11 13.93 -6.31
CA ALA A 243 -20.30 14.01 -7.53
C ALA A 243 -18.81 13.80 -7.24
N LYS A 244 -18.29 14.41 -6.16
CA LYS A 244 -16.88 14.24 -5.78
C LYS A 244 -16.54 12.81 -5.37
N MET A 245 -17.40 12.13 -4.66
CA MET A 245 -17.19 10.73 -4.29
C MET A 245 -17.27 9.81 -5.52
N ARG A 246 -18.19 10.10 -6.45
CA ARG A 246 -18.23 9.42 -7.75
C ARG A 246 -16.95 9.64 -8.56
N ASP A 247 -16.44 10.88 -8.64
CA ASP A 247 -15.20 11.21 -9.34
C ASP A 247 -14.01 10.40 -8.77
N ILE A 248 -13.95 10.20 -7.47
CA ILE A 248 -12.93 9.36 -6.82
C ILE A 248 -13.05 7.90 -7.30
N ALA A 249 -14.24 7.34 -7.32
CA ALA A 249 -14.45 5.97 -7.81
C ALA A 249 -14.07 5.78 -9.28
N VAL A 250 -14.47 6.72 -10.15
CA VAL A 250 -14.09 6.73 -11.56
C VAL A 250 -12.58 6.83 -11.72
N ARG A 251 -11.93 7.73 -10.98
CA ARG A 251 -10.47 7.86 -10.99
C ARG A 251 -9.78 6.56 -10.57
N LEU A 252 -10.25 5.91 -9.50
CA LEU A 252 -9.71 4.62 -9.05
C LEU A 252 -9.84 3.54 -10.14
N ALA A 253 -10.98 3.49 -10.83
CA ALA A 253 -11.18 2.58 -11.95
C ALA A 253 -10.21 2.86 -13.11
N ASP A 254 -10.04 4.13 -13.49
CA ASP A 254 -9.12 4.56 -14.54
C ASP A 254 -7.66 4.24 -14.16
N ASP A 255 -7.27 4.53 -12.92
CA ASP A 255 -5.92 4.26 -12.42
C ASP A 255 -5.63 2.74 -12.39
N HIS A 256 -6.62 1.92 -12.03
CA HIS A 256 -6.52 0.47 -12.11
C HIS A 256 -6.36 -0.02 -13.56
N ASP A 257 -7.11 0.56 -14.50
CA ASP A 257 -7.02 0.19 -15.91
C ASP A 257 -5.67 0.61 -16.54
N ARG A 258 -5.11 1.75 -16.13
CA ARG A 258 -3.76 2.18 -16.54
C ARG A 258 -2.65 1.25 -16.09
N MET A 259 -2.91 0.39 -15.10
CA MET A 259 -1.95 -0.61 -14.64
C MET A 259 -1.89 -1.84 -15.55
N ARG A 260 -2.68 -1.91 -16.62
CA ARG A 260 -2.60 -2.97 -17.63
C ARG A 260 -1.22 -2.94 -18.30
N GLY A 261 -0.55 -4.10 -18.34
CA GLY A 261 0.81 -4.23 -18.90
C GLY A 261 1.92 -3.68 -18.03
N ARG A 262 1.60 -3.23 -16.81
CA ARG A 262 2.58 -2.83 -15.80
C ARG A 262 2.79 -3.92 -14.77
N TYR A 263 3.98 -3.91 -14.17
CA TYR A 263 4.38 -4.88 -13.15
C TYR A 263 5.01 -4.16 -11.97
N GLU A 264 4.72 -4.66 -10.79
CA GLU A 264 5.50 -4.38 -9.61
C GLU A 264 6.63 -5.41 -9.52
N VAL A 265 7.86 -4.92 -9.49
CA VAL A 265 9.08 -5.73 -9.34
C VAL A 265 9.62 -5.50 -7.95
N ALA A 266 9.49 -6.50 -7.08
CA ALA A 266 10.10 -6.48 -5.76
C ALA A 266 11.49 -7.13 -5.82
N PHE A 267 12.47 -6.52 -5.16
CA PHE A 267 13.86 -6.98 -5.15
C PHE A 267 14.54 -6.76 -3.80
N GLU A 268 15.63 -7.46 -3.55
CA GLU A 268 16.47 -7.26 -2.37
C GLU A 268 17.35 -6.03 -2.55
N GLY A 269 17.15 -5.01 -1.73
CA GLY A 269 17.97 -3.80 -1.69
C GLY A 269 19.00 -3.82 -0.57
N ASP A 270 20.05 -3.01 -0.70
CA ASP A 270 21.00 -2.77 0.37
C ASP A 270 20.45 -1.71 1.36
N PRO A 271 20.25 -2.05 2.64
CA PRO A 271 19.72 -1.12 3.64
C PRO A 271 20.62 0.10 3.90
N LYS A 272 21.89 0.03 3.50
CA LYS A 272 22.84 1.14 3.64
C LYS A 272 22.65 2.22 2.57
N ILE A 273 21.98 1.90 1.48
CA ILE A 273 21.74 2.83 0.38
C ILE A 273 20.44 3.58 0.63
N VAL A 274 20.53 4.87 0.92
CA VAL A 274 19.37 5.71 1.24
C VAL A 274 18.63 6.13 -0.04
N GLN A 275 19.37 6.48 -1.09
CA GLN A 275 18.85 6.91 -2.38
C GLN A 275 19.44 6.04 -3.50
N PRO A 276 18.86 4.87 -3.77
CA PRO A 276 19.38 3.96 -4.77
C PRO A 276 19.13 4.48 -6.19
N VAL A 277 20.12 4.30 -7.06
CA VAL A 277 19.89 4.35 -8.50
C VAL A 277 19.55 2.92 -8.94
N VAL A 278 18.28 2.72 -9.28
CA VAL A 278 17.76 1.41 -9.70
C VAL A 278 17.63 1.38 -11.21
N ALA A 279 18.10 0.30 -11.83
CA ALA A 279 17.81 0.00 -13.22
C ALA A 279 17.18 -1.39 -13.34
N VAL A 280 16.22 -1.52 -14.25
CA VAL A 280 15.52 -2.77 -14.53
C VAL A 280 15.65 -3.07 -16.02
N SER A 281 15.93 -4.31 -16.35
CA SER A 281 15.91 -4.82 -17.72
C SER A 281 15.02 -6.05 -17.82
N VAL A 282 14.45 -6.26 -19.00
CA VAL A 282 13.69 -7.45 -19.35
C VAL A 282 14.54 -8.29 -20.31
N ASN A 283 14.74 -9.56 -19.94
CA ASN A 283 15.61 -10.52 -20.64
C ASN A 283 14.87 -11.12 -21.86
N ARG A 284 14.33 -10.26 -22.72
CA ARG A 284 13.69 -10.62 -23.99
C ARG A 284 14.25 -9.72 -25.10
N ASP A 285 14.47 -10.29 -26.26
CA ASP A 285 15.08 -9.60 -27.39
C ASP A 285 14.24 -8.37 -27.80
N GLY A 286 14.90 -7.21 -27.89
CA GLY A 286 14.27 -5.95 -28.28
C GLY A 286 13.29 -5.37 -27.29
N ALA A 287 13.22 -5.90 -26.07
CA ALA A 287 12.33 -5.36 -25.04
C ALA A 287 12.73 -3.93 -24.62
N LYS A 288 11.73 -3.07 -24.55
CA LYS A 288 11.85 -1.70 -24.03
C LYS A 288 11.20 -1.64 -22.66
N VAL A 289 11.83 -0.96 -21.71
CA VAL A 289 11.34 -0.84 -20.33
C VAL A 289 11.22 0.62 -19.94
N LEU A 290 10.04 0.99 -19.46
CA LEU A 290 9.79 2.26 -18.76
C LEU A 290 9.65 1.94 -17.27
N MET A 291 10.32 2.71 -16.42
CA MET A 291 10.36 2.45 -14.98
C MET A 291 9.84 3.65 -14.18
N SER A 292 9.14 3.37 -13.09
CA SER A 292 8.76 4.33 -12.06
C SER A 292 9.01 3.75 -10.67
N VAL A 293 9.52 4.57 -9.76
CA VAL A 293 9.72 4.17 -8.35
C VAL A 293 8.44 4.19 -7.53
N ARG A 294 7.35 4.70 -8.08
CA ARG A 294 6.02 4.72 -7.47
C ARG A 294 5.00 4.21 -8.46
N ARG A 295 3.86 3.75 -7.94
CA ARG A 295 2.70 3.47 -8.79
C ARG A 295 2.36 4.74 -9.57
N PRO A 296 2.35 4.69 -10.91
CA PRO A 296 2.33 5.92 -11.75
C PRO A 296 0.90 6.46 -11.90
N PHE A 297 0.52 7.39 -11.04
CA PHE A 297 -0.62 8.31 -11.18
C PHE A 297 -0.59 9.48 -10.20
#